data_76e19e4be8e9971f2fcc598280fe8cd0
#
_entry.id   76e19e4be8e9971f2fcc598280fe8cd0
#
_cell.length_a   1.000
_cell.length_b   1.000
_cell.length_c   1.000
_cell.angle_alpha   90.00
_cell.angle_beta   90.00
_cell.angle_gamma   90.00
#
_symmetry.space_group_name_H-M   'P 1'
#
loop_
_entity.id
_entity.type
_entity.pdbx_description
1 polymer ?
#
loop_
_entity_poly.entity_id
_entity_poly.type
_entity_poly.pdbx_seq_one_letter_code
_entity_poly.pdbx_strand_id
1 'polypeptide(L)'
;MDIFLQQIINGLTLGCVYAVVALGYTMVYGIIQLINFAHGEVVMIGAMVAFSVIMALAKSGLPPIVVVLIGTAVAVPACMLVAYLMERIAYKPLRGAPRLAPLITAIGISIILQHVAMMIWGRSPMAFPQIIKPHTYEIGGALITSVQIAIILKIGRASCRERV
;
A
#
# COMPACT_ATOMS: atom_id res chain seq x y z
N MET A 1 22.28 -18.12 14.68
CA MET A 1 22.45 -16.64 14.56
C MET A 1 21.78 -16.14 13.29
N ASP A 2 21.87 -16.90 12.20
CA ASP A 2 21.41 -16.51 10.86
C ASP A 2 19.90 -16.27 10.76
N ILE A 3 19.10 -17.12 11.43
CA ILE A 3 17.63 -16.97 11.47
C ILE A 3 17.22 -15.68 12.19
N PHE A 4 17.89 -15.32 13.27
CA PHE A 4 17.59 -14.11 14.02
C PHE A 4 17.91 -12.84 13.21
N LEU A 5 19.05 -12.80 12.53
CA LEU A 5 19.44 -11.69 11.67
C LEU A 5 18.48 -11.55 10.47
N GLN A 6 18.10 -12.67 9.86
CA GLN A 6 17.11 -12.69 8.79
C GLN A 6 15.75 -12.12 9.22
N GLN A 7 15.32 -12.47 10.43
CA GLN A 7 14.05 -11.99 10.98
C GLN A 7 14.07 -10.47 11.25
N ILE A 8 15.21 -9.95 11.73
CA ILE A 8 15.38 -8.49 11.92
C ILE A 8 15.28 -7.77 10.56
N ILE A 9 15.95 -8.26 9.52
CA ILE A 9 15.93 -7.63 8.20
C ILE A 9 14.51 -7.66 7.60
N ASN A 10 13.82 -8.78 7.70
CA ASN A 10 12.45 -8.91 7.23
C ASN A 10 11.50 -7.98 8.02
N GLY A 11 11.66 -7.93 9.35
CA GLY A 11 10.87 -7.05 10.21
C GLY A 11 11.11 -5.57 9.90
N LEU A 12 12.38 -5.18 9.67
CA LEU A 12 12.73 -3.81 9.31
C LEU A 12 12.14 -3.41 7.95
N THR A 13 12.21 -4.30 6.96
CA THR A 13 11.61 -4.07 5.63
C THR A 13 10.10 -3.89 5.74
N LEU A 14 9.42 -4.77 6.47
CA LEU A 14 7.99 -4.69 6.69
C LEU A 14 7.61 -3.41 7.46
N GLY A 15 8.39 -3.07 8.49
CA GLY A 15 8.24 -1.83 9.26
C GLY A 15 8.35 -0.57 8.40
N CYS A 16 9.28 -0.55 7.43
CA CYS A 16 9.39 0.56 6.48
C CYS A 16 8.13 0.72 5.60
N VAL A 17 7.54 -0.38 5.14
CA VAL A 17 6.28 -0.34 4.38
C VAL A 17 5.14 0.21 5.24
N TYR A 18 5.02 -0.27 6.47
CA TYR A 18 4.02 0.27 7.41
C TYR A 18 4.25 1.75 7.74
N ALA A 19 5.49 2.20 7.83
CA ALA A 19 5.81 3.61 8.06
C ALA A 19 5.30 4.51 6.93
N VAL A 20 5.41 4.10 5.67
CA VAL A 20 4.86 4.86 4.53
C VAL A 20 3.34 4.93 4.58
N VAL A 21 2.68 3.82 4.90
CA VAL A 21 1.21 3.80 5.07
C VAL A 21 0.79 4.70 6.23
N ALA A 22 1.52 4.68 7.34
CA ALA A 22 1.26 5.53 8.50
C ALA A 22 1.45 7.03 8.18
N LEU A 23 2.48 7.38 7.40
CA LEU A 23 2.67 8.76 6.91
C LEU A 23 1.49 9.22 6.04
N GLY A 24 1.03 8.40 5.11
CA GLY A 24 -0.16 8.69 4.32
C GLY A 24 -1.40 8.91 5.20
N TYR A 25 -1.55 8.09 6.23
CA TYR A 25 -2.64 8.20 7.20
C TYR A 25 -2.57 9.51 8.00
N THR A 26 -1.39 9.89 8.49
CA THR A 26 -1.20 11.14 9.25
C THR A 26 -1.42 12.38 8.40
N MET A 27 -1.05 12.37 7.11
CA MET A 27 -1.34 13.47 6.18
C MET A 27 -2.84 13.67 6.01
N VAL A 28 -3.60 12.60 5.80
CA VAL A 28 -5.06 12.66 5.67
C VAL A 28 -5.69 13.18 6.97
N TYR A 29 -5.24 12.68 8.12
CA TYR A 29 -5.70 13.15 9.43
C TYR A 29 -5.40 14.63 9.66
N GLY A 30 -4.21 15.11 9.26
CA GLY A 30 -3.81 16.51 9.38
C GLY A 30 -4.71 17.48 8.62
N ILE A 31 -5.26 17.04 7.47
CA ILE A 31 -6.13 17.86 6.62
C ILE A 31 -7.59 17.81 7.08
N ILE A 32 -8.11 16.61 7.32
CA ILE A 32 -9.55 16.38 7.55
C ILE A 32 -9.89 16.38 9.04
N GLN A 33 -8.90 16.18 9.93
CA GLN A 33 -9.07 16.06 11.38
C GLN A 33 -10.02 14.92 11.81
N LEU A 34 -10.25 13.96 10.90
CA LEU A 34 -11.05 12.77 11.13
C LEU A 34 -10.21 11.53 10.84
N ILE A 35 -10.33 10.54 11.72
CA ILE A 35 -9.63 9.26 11.55
C ILE A 35 -10.34 8.47 10.45
N ASN A 36 -9.68 8.31 9.31
CA ASN A 36 -10.22 7.54 8.20
C ASN A 36 -9.73 6.08 8.28
N PHE A 37 -10.47 5.21 8.93
CA PHE A 37 -10.15 3.78 9.02
C PHE A 37 -10.16 3.06 7.65
N ALA A 38 -10.81 3.62 6.65
CA ALA A 38 -10.85 3.03 5.31
C ALA A 38 -9.59 3.34 4.47
N HIS A 39 -8.60 4.09 5.01
CA HIS A 39 -7.36 4.40 4.28
C HIS A 39 -6.57 3.15 3.88
N GLY A 40 -6.48 2.17 4.78
CA GLY A 40 -5.82 0.89 4.50
C GLY A 40 -6.46 0.14 3.32
N GLU A 41 -7.77 0.20 3.20
CA GLU A 41 -8.50 -0.46 2.11
C GLU A 41 -8.26 0.22 0.75
N VAL A 42 -8.09 1.54 0.73
CA VAL A 42 -7.71 2.27 -0.49
C VAL A 42 -6.32 1.84 -0.95
N VAL A 43 -5.36 1.69 -0.02
CA VAL A 43 -4.02 1.18 -0.32
C VAL A 43 -4.10 -0.26 -0.84
N MET A 44 -4.92 -1.12 -0.23
CA MET A 44 -5.16 -2.49 -0.68
C MET A 44 -5.70 -2.52 -2.11
N ILE A 45 -6.72 -1.73 -2.41
CA ILE A 45 -7.30 -1.66 -3.76
C ILE A 45 -6.26 -1.17 -4.77
N GLY A 46 -5.46 -0.16 -4.42
CA GLY A 46 -4.37 0.31 -5.27
C GLY A 46 -3.34 -0.79 -5.58
N ALA A 47 -2.96 -1.57 -4.58
CA ALA A 47 -2.06 -2.70 -4.75
C ALA A 47 -2.67 -3.80 -5.65
N MET A 48 -3.95 -4.12 -5.48
CA MET A 48 -4.65 -5.14 -6.28
C MET A 48 -4.86 -4.68 -7.74
N VAL A 49 -5.15 -3.42 -7.97
CA VAL A 49 -5.23 -2.84 -9.33
C VAL A 49 -3.86 -2.88 -10.00
N ALA A 50 -2.81 -2.43 -9.30
CA ALA A 50 -1.43 -2.51 -9.81
C ALA A 50 -1.05 -3.95 -10.15
N PHE A 51 -1.34 -4.90 -9.26
CA PHE A 51 -1.12 -6.33 -9.48
C PHE A 51 -1.82 -6.84 -10.74
N SER A 52 -3.10 -6.50 -10.93
CA SER A 52 -3.89 -6.93 -12.10
C SER A 52 -3.30 -6.40 -13.40
N VAL A 53 -2.90 -5.12 -13.42
CA VAL A 53 -2.26 -4.51 -14.60
C VAL A 53 -0.91 -5.14 -14.89
N ILE A 54 -0.10 -5.37 -13.87
CA ILE A 54 1.21 -6.00 -13.99
C ILE A 54 1.07 -7.42 -14.53
N MET A 55 0.12 -8.21 -14.03
CA MET A 55 -0.15 -9.57 -14.53
C MET A 55 -0.62 -9.57 -15.98
N ALA A 56 -1.44 -8.61 -16.38
CA ALA A 56 -1.89 -8.47 -17.77
C ALA A 56 -0.72 -8.10 -18.71
N LEU A 57 0.19 -7.22 -18.26
CA LEU A 57 1.34 -6.77 -19.05
C LEU A 57 2.56 -7.70 -18.94
N ALA A 58 2.62 -8.62 -18.00
CA ALA A 58 3.74 -9.56 -17.83
C ALA A 58 4.01 -10.43 -19.07
N LYS A 59 2.97 -10.64 -19.90
CA LYS A 59 3.06 -11.39 -21.16
C LYS A 59 3.44 -10.56 -22.37
N SER A 60 3.52 -9.24 -22.26
CA SER A 60 3.74 -8.34 -23.42
C SER A 60 5.21 -8.09 -23.78
N GLY A 61 6.15 -8.73 -23.09
CA GLY A 61 7.60 -8.60 -23.39
C GLY A 61 8.21 -7.23 -23.09
N LEU A 62 7.49 -6.35 -22.40
CA LEU A 62 7.96 -5.02 -22.02
C LEU A 62 9.03 -5.10 -20.92
N PRO A 63 9.97 -4.14 -20.86
CA PRO A 63 10.96 -4.10 -19.80
C PRO A 63 10.28 -3.97 -18.42
N PRO A 64 10.78 -4.67 -17.38
CA PRO A 64 10.16 -4.76 -16.05
C PRO A 64 9.83 -3.40 -15.43
N ILE A 65 10.69 -2.42 -15.62
CA ILE A 65 10.51 -1.06 -15.07
C ILE A 65 9.29 -0.37 -15.68
N VAL A 66 9.07 -0.53 -16.99
CA VAL A 66 7.93 0.08 -17.70
C VAL A 66 6.63 -0.55 -17.24
N VAL A 67 6.59 -1.87 -17.02
CA VAL A 67 5.41 -2.58 -16.52
C VAL A 67 5.01 -2.07 -15.13
N VAL A 68 5.98 -1.88 -14.23
CA VAL A 68 5.73 -1.32 -12.89
C VAL A 68 5.26 0.13 -12.97
N LEU A 69 5.85 0.96 -13.84
CA LEU A 69 5.40 2.35 -14.02
C LEU A 69 3.96 2.44 -14.52
N ILE A 70 3.59 1.63 -15.51
CA ILE A 70 2.22 1.58 -16.03
C ILE A 70 1.26 1.09 -14.93
N GLY A 71 1.62 0.03 -14.20
CA GLY A 71 0.84 -0.47 -13.07
C GLY A 71 0.56 0.60 -12.02
N THR A 72 1.58 1.36 -11.66
CA THR A 72 1.46 2.48 -10.72
C THR A 72 0.63 3.63 -11.31
N ALA A 73 0.83 3.99 -12.58
CA ALA A 73 0.09 5.05 -13.26
C ALA A 73 -1.43 4.75 -13.35
N VAL A 74 -1.82 3.48 -13.42
CA VAL A 74 -3.23 3.06 -13.41
C VAL A 74 -3.77 2.96 -11.98
N ALA A 75 -2.96 2.51 -11.03
CA ALA A 75 -3.38 2.38 -9.64
C ALA A 75 -3.70 3.73 -8.98
N VAL A 76 -2.92 4.79 -9.29
CA VAL A 76 -3.13 6.13 -8.71
C VAL A 76 -4.53 6.68 -9.02
N PRO A 77 -5.00 6.78 -10.28
CA PRO A 77 -6.35 7.27 -10.57
C PRO A 77 -7.44 6.35 -10.04
N ALA A 78 -7.20 5.02 -9.96
CA ALA A 78 -8.15 4.10 -9.34
C ALA A 78 -8.32 4.40 -7.84
N CYS A 79 -7.23 4.61 -7.09
CA CYS A 79 -7.28 5.04 -5.70
C CYS A 79 -7.96 6.40 -5.52
N MET A 80 -7.68 7.36 -6.41
CA MET A 80 -8.32 8.68 -6.40
C MET A 80 -9.83 8.58 -6.59
N LEU A 81 -10.28 7.73 -7.50
CA LEU A 81 -11.70 7.49 -7.77
C LEU A 81 -12.38 6.85 -6.57
N VAL A 82 -11.79 5.83 -5.96
CA VAL A 82 -12.33 5.20 -4.75
C VAL A 82 -12.42 6.20 -3.61
N ALA A 83 -11.36 6.98 -3.36
CA ALA A 83 -11.35 8.01 -2.32
C ALA A 83 -12.41 9.10 -2.57
N TYR A 84 -12.57 9.54 -3.81
CA TYR A 84 -13.58 10.51 -4.21
C TYR A 84 -15.01 9.97 -3.99
N LEU A 85 -15.27 8.72 -4.38
CA LEU A 85 -16.56 8.08 -4.16
C LEU A 85 -16.88 7.96 -2.67
N MET A 86 -15.90 7.56 -1.86
CA MET A 86 -16.04 7.50 -0.41
C MET A 86 -16.38 8.86 0.19
N GLU A 87 -15.67 9.91 -0.23
CA GLU A 87 -15.95 11.26 0.25
C GLU A 87 -17.36 11.70 -0.13
N ARG A 88 -17.73 11.54 -1.39
CA ARG A 88 -19.00 12.02 -1.93
C ARG A 88 -20.21 11.28 -1.35
N ILE A 89 -20.12 9.97 -1.23
CA ILE A 89 -21.26 9.11 -0.83
C ILE A 89 -21.36 9.02 0.70
N ALA A 90 -20.23 8.90 1.38
CA ALA A 90 -20.22 8.58 2.80
C ALA A 90 -19.93 9.78 3.70
N TYR A 91 -18.89 10.57 3.39
CA TYR A 91 -18.46 11.64 4.30
C TYR A 91 -19.22 12.96 4.09
N LYS A 92 -19.55 13.29 2.85
CA LYS A 92 -20.26 14.55 2.52
C LYS A 92 -21.61 14.70 3.23
N PRO A 93 -22.49 13.68 3.28
CA PRO A 93 -23.78 13.79 3.99
C PRO A 93 -23.62 13.86 5.52
N LEU A 94 -22.48 13.43 6.07
CA LEU A 94 -22.23 13.40 7.52
C LEU A 94 -21.47 14.63 8.05
N ARG A 95 -21.20 15.64 7.24
CA ARG A 95 -20.46 16.84 7.67
C ARG A 95 -21.12 17.63 8.82
N GLY A 96 -22.43 17.48 9.03
CA GLY A 96 -23.17 18.10 10.13
C GLY A 96 -23.47 17.16 11.31
N ALA A 97 -23.04 15.90 11.26
CA ALA A 97 -23.31 14.90 12.26
C ALA A 97 -22.29 14.93 13.43
N PRO A 98 -22.63 14.34 14.59
CA PRO A 98 -21.68 14.18 15.70
C PRO A 98 -20.39 13.49 15.25
N ARG A 99 -19.26 13.79 15.90
CA ARG A 99 -17.92 13.26 15.53
C ARG A 99 -17.81 11.74 15.45
N LEU A 100 -18.70 11.00 16.13
CA LEU A 100 -18.73 9.54 16.10
C LEU A 100 -19.36 8.96 14.82
N ALA A 101 -20.26 9.69 14.15
CA ALA A 101 -20.94 9.20 12.95
C ALA A 101 -19.97 8.95 11.76
N PRO A 102 -19.06 9.85 11.40
CA PRO A 102 -18.06 9.59 10.37
C PRO A 102 -17.14 8.41 10.69
N LEU A 103 -16.82 8.20 11.97
CA LEU A 103 -15.96 7.11 12.42
C LEU A 103 -16.62 5.75 12.20
N ILE A 104 -17.89 5.59 12.61
CA ILE A 104 -18.65 4.35 12.39
C ILE A 104 -18.83 4.09 10.90
N THR A 105 -19.12 5.14 10.14
CA THR A 105 -19.25 5.06 8.67
C THR A 105 -17.95 4.62 8.01
N ALA A 106 -16.79 5.12 8.46
CA ALA A 106 -15.48 4.71 7.95
C ALA A 106 -15.23 3.21 8.13
N ILE A 107 -15.60 2.65 9.31
CA ILE A 107 -15.50 1.21 9.59
C ILE A 107 -16.44 0.42 8.67
N GLY A 108 -17.68 0.89 8.50
CA GLY A 108 -18.65 0.24 7.61
C GLY A 108 -18.15 0.19 6.15
N ILE A 109 -17.57 1.28 5.66
CA ILE A 109 -16.99 1.35 4.31
C ILE A 109 -15.78 0.42 4.19
N SER A 110 -14.92 0.37 5.20
CA SER A 110 -13.77 -0.55 5.21
C SER A 110 -14.23 -1.99 4.98
N ILE A 111 -15.26 -2.43 5.71
CA ILE A 111 -15.83 -3.78 5.55
C ILE A 111 -16.41 -3.98 4.14
N ILE A 112 -17.14 -3.00 3.61
CA ILE A 112 -17.70 -3.07 2.26
C ILE A 112 -16.59 -3.20 1.22
N LEU A 113 -15.54 -2.37 1.29
CA LEU A 113 -14.42 -2.40 0.35
C LEU A 113 -13.66 -3.73 0.39
N GLN A 114 -13.46 -4.30 1.60
CA GLN A 114 -12.87 -5.64 1.75
C GLN A 114 -13.70 -6.71 1.03
N HIS A 115 -15.00 -6.70 1.23
CA HIS A 115 -15.89 -7.68 0.60
C HIS A 115 -15.94 -7.50 -0.92
N VAL A 116 -15.99 -6.27 -1.41
CA VAL A 116 -15.93 -5.97 -2.85
C VAL A 116 -14.60 -6.46 -3.45
N ALA A 117 -13.48 -6.22 -2.79
CA ALA A 117 -12.19 -6.72 -3.23
C ALA A 117 -12.15 -8.26 -3.27
N MET A 118 -12.69 -8.94 -2.25
CA MET A 118 -12.79 -10.40 -2.24
C MET A 118 -13.69 -10.95 -3.35
N MET A 119 -14.73 -10.23 -3.74
CA MET A 119 -15.61 -10.64 -4.84
C MET A 119 -14.93 -10.50 -6.20
N ILE A 120 -14.09 -9.47 -6.38
CA ILE A 120 -13.43 -9.19 -7.67
C ILE A 120 -12.18 -10.07 -7.84
N TRP A 121 -11.32 -10.17 -6.83
CA TRP A 121 -10.03 -10.86 -6.91
C TRP A 121 -10.02 -12.27 -6.26
N GLY A 122 -11.10 -12.64 -5.58
CA GLY A 122 -11.19 -13.91 -4.86
C GLY A 122 -10.57 -13.86 -3.47
N ARG A 123 -10.64 -14.99 -2.76
CA ARG A 123 -10.17 -15.13 -1.36
C ARG A 123 -8.79 -15.76 -1.23
N SER A 124 -8.23 -16.25 -2.33
CA SER A 124 -6.95 -16.96 -2.32
C SER A 124 -5.79 -15.95 -2.21
N PRO A 125 -4.78 -16.23 -1.39
CA PRO A 125 -3.58 -15.42 -1.35
C PRO A 125 -2.88 -15.45 -2.71
N MET A 126 -2.65 -14.29 -3.31
CA MET A 126 -1.98 -14.15 -4.59
C MET A 126 -0.53 -13.72 -4.36
N ALA A 127 0.41 -14.52 -4.91
CA ALA A 127 1.82 -14.15 -4.89
C ALA A 127 2.10 -13.08 -5.94
N PHE A 128 2.75 -12.00 -5.55
CA PHE A 128 3.16 -10.96 -6.48
C PHE A 128 4.24 -11.51 -7.43
N PRO A 129 4.12 -11.35 -8.76
CA PRO A 129 5.10 -11.84 -9.71
C PRO A 129 6.46 -11.16 -9.49
N GLN A 130 7.52 -11.95 -9.41
CA GLN A 130 8.88 -11.44 -9.32
C GLN A 130 9.35 -10.92 -10.68
N ILE A 131 8.99 -9.69 -11.00
CA ILE A 131 9.32 -9.05 -12.28
C ILE A 131 10.78 -8.62 -12.33
N ILE A 132 11.30 -8.17 -11.19
CA ILE A 132 12.70 -7.75 -11.03
C ILE A 132 13.45 -8.93 -10.42
N LYS A 133 14.44 -9.48 -11.11
CA LYS A 133 15.32 -10.50 -10.53
C LYS A 133 16.10 -9.88 -9.36
N PRO A 134 15.82 -10.28 -8.14
CA PRO A 134 16.51 -9.71 -6.99
C PRO A 134 17.95 -10.24 -6.97
N HIS A 135 18.94 -9.33 -6.97
CA HIS A 135 20.29 -9.72 -6.56
C HIS A 135 20.29 -9.95 -5.05
N THR A 136 20.59 -11.16 -4.66
CA THR A 136 20.67 -11.56 -3.26
C THR A 136 22.12 -11.44 -2.81
N TYR A 137 22.35 -10.71 -1.73
CA TYR A 137 23.67 -10.58 -1.08
C TYR A 137 23.64 -11.37 0.21
N GLU A 138 24.63 -12.21 0.44
CA GLU A 138 24.83 -12.88 1.72
C GLU A 138 25.69 -11.99 2.62
N ILE A 139 25.12 -11.50 3.69
CA ILE A 139 25.85 -10.74 4.71
C ILE A 139 25.69 -11.46 6.05
N GLY A 140 26.75 -12.10 6.53
CA GLY A 140 26.79 -12.77 7.84
C GLY A 140 25.80 -13.93 7.99
N GLY A 141 25.52 -14.68 6.89
CA GLY A 141 24.57 -15.80 6.88
C GLY A 141 23.09 -15.39 6.66
N ALA A 142 22.80 -14.08 6.53
CA ALA A 142 21.48 -13.59 6.17
C ALA A 142 21.45 -13.20 4.69
N LEU A 143 20.34 -13.54 4.02
CA LEU A 143 20.09 -13.20 2.61
C LEU A 143 19.38 -11.84 2.56
N ILE A 144 20.06 -10.84 2.01
CA ILE A 144 19.50 -9.50 1.80
C ILE A 144 19.28 -9.27 0.31
N THR A 145 18.05 -8.93 -0.06
CA THR A 145 17.70 -8.59 -1.42
C THR A 145 18.01 -7.12 -1.72
N SER A 146 18.52 -6.81 -2.90
CA SER A 146 18.78 -5.42 -3.35
C SER A 146 17.53 -4.53 -3.23
N VAL A 147 16.34 -5.10 -3.41
CA VAL A 147 15.05 -4.40 -3.25
C VAL A 147 14.81 -4.01 -1.79
N GLN A 148 15.13 -4.88 -0.83
CA GLN A 148 15.01 -4.59 0.61
C GLN A 148 15.91 -3.43 1.03
N ILE A 149 17.16 -3.44 0.56
CA ILE A 149 18.11 -2.34 0.80
C ILE A 149 17.58 -1.02 0.23
N ALA A 150 17.07 -1.04 -0.99
CA ALA A 150 16.51 0.15 -1.64
C ALA A 150 15.28 0.70 -0.88
N ILE A 151 14.41 -0.17 -0.37
CA ILE A 151 13.24 0.20 0.44
C ILE A 151 13.69 0.88 1.73
N ILE A 152 14.58 0.23 2.49
CA ILE A 152 15.07 0.75 3.77
C ILE A 152 15.76 2.10 3.59
N LEU A 153 16.65 2.23 2.60
CA LEU A 153 17.39 3.47 2.36
C LEU A 153 16.49 4.62 1.86
N LYS A 154 15.58 4.34 0.91
CA LYS A 154 14.70 5.39 0.36
C LYS A 154 13.68 5.85 1.39
N ILE A 155 13.06 4.94 2.11
CA ILE A 155 12.04 5.27 3.11
C ILE A 155 12.69 5.89 4.35
N GLY A 156 13.83 5.34 4.81
CA GLY A 156 14.60 5.94 5.92
C GLY A 156 15.01 7.38 5.61
N ARG A 157 15.50 7.65 4.38
CA ARG A 157 15.84 9.02 3.95
C ARG A 157 14.62 9.95 3.85
N ALA A 158 13.49 9.47 3.33
CA ALA A 158 12.27 10.24 3.22
C ALA A 158 11.75 10.62 4.61
N SER A 159 11.67 9.67 5.54
CA SER A 159 11.24 9.92 6.93
C SER A 159 12.16 10.86 7.70
N CYS A 160 13.47 10.84 7.45
CA CYS A 160 14.41 11.77 8.09
C CYS A 160 14.33 13.20 7.51
N ARG A 161 13.91 13.36 6.25
CA ARG A 161 13.84 14.66 5.59
C ARG A 161 12.59 15.48 5.99
N GLU A 162 11.54 14.83 6.42
CA GLU A 162 10.30 15.50 6.89
C GLU A 162 10.40 16.06 8.32
N ARG A 163 11.53 15.90 9.01
CA ARG A 163 11.75 16.44 10.36
C ARG A 163 12.34 17.86 10.40
N VAL A 164 12.43 18.57 9.27
CA VAL A 164 12.95 19.96 9.22
C VAL A 164 11.85 20.91 8.85
#